data_7aea205e51d4ce7d3bb30cf7ce4c4470
#
_entry.id   7aea205e51d4ce7d3bb30cf7ce4c4470
#
_cell.length_a   1.000
_cell.length_b   1.000
_cell.length_c   1.000
_cell.angle_alpha   90.00
_cell.angle_beta   90.00
_cell.angle_gamma   90.00
#
_symmetry.space_group_name_H-M   'P 1'
#
loop_
_entity.id
_entity.type
_entity.pdbx_description
1 polymer ?
#
loop_
_entity_poly.entity_id
_entity_poly.type
_entity_poly.pdbx_seq_one_letter_code
_entity_poly.pdbx_strand_id
1 'polypeptide(L)'
;MKPLPPLQPLRPARVEAFVLRCPIAEPVRTSFGTMVDRPAVFVRIEDDEGAVGWGEIWCNFPACGAEHRARLLETVMAPLLVGRSYAGPR
;
A
#
# COMPACT_ATOMS: atom_id res chain seq x y z
N MET A 1 16.64 18.53 24.63
CA MET A 1 15.81 17.93 23.56
C MET A 1 14.71 18.91 23.19
N LYS A 2 14.60 19.20 21.90
CA LYS A 2 13.51 20.04 21.42
C LYS A 2 12.21 19.25 21.40
N PRO A 3 11.08 19.84 21.80
CA PRO A 3 9.79 19.17 21.64
C PRO A 3 9.49 18.95 20.16
N LEU A 4 8.78 17.86 19.89
CA LEU A 4 8.31 17.60 18.52
C LEU A 4 7.25 18.64 18.16
N PRO A 5 7.22 19.10 16.89
CA PRO A 5 6.15 19.97 16.45
C PRO A 5 4.80 19.26 16.54
N PRO A 6 3.69 20.00 16.68
CA PRO A 6 2.37 19.39 16.63
C PRO A 6 2.18 18.65 15.31
N LEU A 7 1.47 17.51 15.38
CA LEU A 7 1.14 16.77 14.15
C LEU A 7 0.18 17.61 13.30
N GLN A 8 0.55 17.76 12.04
CA GLN A 8 -0.33 18.39 11.07
C GLN A 8 -1.41 17.40 10.65
N PRO A 9 -2.66 17.87 10.43
CA PRO A 9 -3.66 17.00 9.84
C PRO A 9 -3.21 16.49 8.48
N LEU A 10 -3.41 15.20 8.24
CA LEU A 10 -3.10 14.57 6.95
C LEU A 10 -4.33 14.65 6.06
N ARG A 11 -4.17 15.16 4.85
CA ARG A 11 -5.22 15.15 3.85
C ARG A 11 -4.69 14.49 2.59
N PRO A 12 -4.98 13.20 2.37
CA PRO A 12 -4.53 12.51 1.17
C PRO A 12 -5.09 13.17 -0.08
N ALA A 13 -4.21 13.49 -1.02
CA ALA A 13 -4.57 14.00 -2.34
C ALA A 13 -4.49 12.91 -3.39
N ARG A 14 -3.60 11.93 -3.20
CA ARG A 14 -3.40 10.83 -4.14
C ARG A 14 -3.03 9.56 -3.39
N VAL A 15 -3.65 8.46 -3.77
CA VAL A 15 -3.36 7.12 -3.26
C VAL A 15 -3.15 6.22 -4.46
N GLU A 16 -1.95 5.66 -4.58
CA GLU A 16 -1.56 4.83 -5.73
C GLU A 16 -1.05 3.48 -5.26
N ALA A 17 -1.32 2.44 -6.02
CA ALA A 17 -0.78 1.10 -5.79
C ALA A 17 0.17 0.72 -6.90
N PHE A 18 1.27 0.05 -6.54
CA PHE A 18 2.26 -0.45 -7.48
C PHE A 18 2.43 -1.94 -7.25
N VAL A 19 2.20 -2.73 -8.30
CA VAL A 19 2.39 -4.18 -8.25
C VAL A 19 3.75 -4.50 -8.84
N LEU A 20 4.56 -5.20 -8.07
CA LEU A 20 5.88 -5.67 -8.50
C LEU A 20 5.92 -7.18 -8.35
N ARG A 21 6.54 -7.86 -9.32
CA ARG A 21 6.75 -9.30 -9.26
C ARG A 21 8.18 -9.60 -9.60
N CYS A 22 8.83 -10.40 -8.75
CA CYS A 22 10.19 -10.86 -8.97
C CYS A 22 10.18 -12.37 -9.14
N PRO A 23 10.51 -12.92 -10.32
CA PRO A 23 10.63 -14.36 -10.48
C PRO A 23 11.68 -14.94 -9.54
N ILE A 24 11.41 -16.14 -9.02
CA ILE A 24 12.34 -16.83 -8.14
C ILE A 24 12.83 -18.11 -8.82
N ALA A 25 14.11 -18.44 -8.61
CA ALA A 25 14.73 -19.60 -9.26
C ALA A 25 14.12 -20.91 -8.79
N GLU A 26 13.81 -21.01 -7.48
CA GLU A 26 13.21 -22.18 -6.89
C GLU A 26 11.82 -21.82 -6.34
N PRO A 27 10.75 -22.42 -6.90
CA PRO A 27 9.41 -22.17 -6.39
C PRO A 27 9.27 -22.55 -4.92
N VAL A 28 8.53 -21.73 -4.17
CA VAL A 28 8.25 -21.97 -2.76
C VAL A 28 6.91 -22.68 -2.66
N ARG A 29 6.92 -23.87 -2.01
CA ARG A 29 5.69 -24.63 -1.77
C ARG A 29 5.22 -24.42 -0.36
N THR A 30 3.93 -24.11 -0.23
CA THR A 30 3.27 -23.97 1.07
C THR A 30 1.95 -24.74 1.05
N SER A 31 1.28 -24.80 2.21
CA SER A 31 -0.06 -25.39 2.29
C SER A 31 -1.10 -24.64 1.46
N PHE A 32 -0.83 -23.38 1.09
CA PHE A 32 -1.72 -22.57 0.27
C PHE A 32 -1.47 -22.70 -1.24
N GLY A 33 -0.35 -23.28 -1.64
CA GLY A 33 0.01 -23.42 -3.04
C GLY A 33 1.50 -23.23 -3.29
N THR A 34 1.84 -23.08 -4.56
CA THR A 34 3.23 -22.90 -5.01
C THR A 34 3.43 -21.48 -5.51
N MET A 35 4.48 -20.83 -5.02
CA MET A 35 4.88 -19.49 -5.48
C MET A 35 6.01 -19.61 -6.48
N VAL A 36 5.81 -19.04 -7.66
CA VAL A 36 6.82 -19.01 -8.72
C VAL A 36 7.49 -17.63 -8.83
N ASP A 37 6.93 -16.64 -8.17
CA ASP A 37 7.50 -15.30 -8.05
C ASP A 37 7.23 -14.74 -6.65
N ARG A 38 7.89 -13.63 -6.34
CA ARG A 38 7.62 -12.86 -5.14
C ARG A 38 6.83 -11.61 -5.53
N PRO A 39 5.53 -11.59 -5.28
CA PRO A 39 4.74 -10.38 -5.52
C PRO A 39 4.90 -9.39 -4.38
N ALA A 40 4.79 -8.12 -4.70
CA ALA A 40 4.70 -7.05 -3.72
C ALA A 40 3.72 -6.00 -4.20
N VAL A 41 2.94 -5.46 -3.28
CA VAL A 41 2.08 -4.31 -3.55
C VAL A 41 2.55 -3.19 -2.65
N PHE A 42 3.07 -2.12 -3.26
CA PHE A 42 3.42 -0.90 -2.55
C PHE A 42 2.32 0.13 -2.70
N VAL A 43 2.06 0.85 -1.64
CA VAL A 43 1.09 1.94 -1.62
C VAL A 43 1.84 3.23 -1.41
N ARG A 44 1.58 4.20 -2.28
CA ARG A 44 2.11 5.54 -2.14
C ARG A 44 0.96 6.48 -1.84
N ILE A 45 1.07 7.23 -0.76
CA ILE A 45 0.11 8.25 -0.40
C ILE A 45 0.81 9.60 -0.42
N GLU A 46 0.25 10.53 -1.16
CA GLU A 46 0.71 11.91 -1.21
C GLU A 46 -0.38 12.81 -0.64
N ASP A 47 -0.01 13.68 0.29
CA ASP A 47 -0.97 14.62 0.84
C ASP A 47 -1.03 15.90 -0.01
N ASP A 48 -1.95 16.80 0.33
CA ASP A 48 -2.19 18.04 -0.42
C ASP A 48 -1.04 19.06 -0.28
N GLU A 49 -0.09 18.83 0.59
CA GLU A 49 1.11 19.63 0.74
C GLU A 49 2.36 18.97 0.14
N GLY A 50 2.21 17.85 -0.50
CA GLY A 50 3.29 17.15 -1.19
C GLY A 50 4.08 16.16 -0.34
N ALA A 51 3.69 15.94 0.92
CA ALA A 51 4.32 14.90 1.72
C ALA A 51 3.93 13.51 1.21
N VAL A 52 4.89 12.59 1.20
CA VAL A 52 4.70 11.25 0.64
C VAL A 52 5.01 10.21 1.70
N GLY A 53 4.13 9.23 1.82
CA GLY A 53 4.35 8.05 2.63
C GLY A 53 4.22 6.79 1.81
N TRP A 54 4.90 5.73 2.24
CA TRP A 54 4.87 4.43 1.58
C TRP A 54 4.44 3.36 2.54
N GLY A 55 3.71 2.38 2.04
CA GLY A 55 3.31 1.20 2.77
C GLY A 55 3.32 -0.02 1.86
N GLU A 56 3.06 -1.18 2.44
CA GLU A 56 3.03 -2.45 1.72
C GLU A 56 1.79 -3.24 2.11
N ILE A 57 1.21 -3.94 1.15
CA ILE A 57 0.06 -4.83 1.35
C ILE A 57 0.52 -6.26 1.09
N TRP A 58 0.29 -7.15 2.05
CA TRP A 58 0.55 -8.58 1.87
C TRP A 58 -0.30 -9.14 0.72
N CYS A 59 0.32 -9.91 -0.17
CA CYS A 59 -0.34 -10.33 -1.40
C CYS A 59 0.15 -11.68 -1.95
N ASN A 60 0.73 -12.52 -1.12
CA ASN A 60 1.33 -13.77 -1.59
C ASN A 60 0.33 -14.73 -2.22
N PHE A 61 -0.89 -14.79 -1.72
CA PHE A 61 -1.93 -15.69 -2.19
C PHE A 61 -3.29 -15.01 -2.24
N PRO A 62 -4.16 -15.41 -3.16
CA PRO A 62 -3.94 -16.30 -4.30
C PRO A 62 -2.99 -15.70 -5.34
N ALA A 63 -2.71 -16.40 -6.44
CA ALA A 63 -1.74 -15.96 -7.45
C ALA A 63 -2.06 -14.57 -8.02
N CYS A 64 -3.33 -14.21 -8.13
CA CYS A 64 -3.77 -12.87 -8.58
C CYS A 64 -3.94 -11.88 -7.42
N GLY A 65 -3.49 -12.23 -6.22
CA GLY A 65 -3.77 -11.45 -5.02
C GLY A 65 -3.17 -10.04 -5.06
N ALA A 66 -2.02 -9.88 -5.67
CA ALA A 66 -1.37 -8.57 -5.79
C ALA A 66 -2.23 -7.61 -6.63
N GLU A 67 -2.61 -8.04 -7.82
CA GLU A 67 -3.45 -7.25 -8.74
C GLU A 67 -4.82 -6.95 -8.13
N HIS A 68 -5.41 -7.95 -7.50
CA HIS A 68 -6.71 -7.80 -6.87
C HIS A 68 -6.68 -6.76 -5.73
N ARG A 69 -5.68 -6.84 -4.87
CA ARG A 69 -5.53 -5.90 -3.76
C ARG A 69 -5.20 -4.49 -4.22
N ALA A 70 -4.34 -4.36 -5.23
CA ALA A 70 -4.05 -3.07 -5.83
C ALA A 70 -5.31 -2.42 -6.40
N ARG A 71 -6.13 -3.21 -7.10
CA ARG A 71 -7.39 -2.72 -7.66
C ARG A 71 -8.37 -2.31 -6.56
N LEU A 72 -8.50 -3.09 -5.50
CA LEU A 72 -9.35 -2.72 -4.36
C LEU A 72 -8.89 -1.42 -3.72
N LEU A 73 -7.58 -1.25 -3.55
CA LEU A 73 -7.06 -0.01 -3.00
C LEU A 73 -7.45 1.18 -3.87
N GLU A 74 -7.21 1.11 -5.17
CA GLU A 74 -7.40 2.25 -6.08
C GLU A 74 -8.88 2.53 -6.36
N THR A 75 -9.73 1.50 -6.42
CA THR A 75 -11.14 1.68 -6.80
C THR A 75 -12.08 1.83 -5.61
N VAL A 76 -11.73 1.30 -4.44
CA VAL A 76 -12.60 1.33 -3.27
C VAL A 76 -12.02 2.20 -2.16
N MET A 77 -10.77 1.96 -1.78
CA MET A 77 -10.19 2.63 -0.62
C MET A 77 -9.74 4.05 -0.92
N ALA A 78 -9.07 4.27 -2.04
CA ALA A 78 -8.58 5.60 -2.41
C ALA A 78 -9.71 6.65 -2.47
N PRO A 79 -10.86 6.38 -3.10
CA PRO A 79 -11.96 7.34 -3.09
C PRO A 79 -12.50 7.67 -1.70
N LEU A 80 -12.35 6.77 -0.74
CA LEU A 80 -12.77 7.01 0.64
C LEU A 80 -11.76 7.87 1.41
N LEU A 81 -10.50 7.87 1.00
CA LEU A 81 -9.41 8.54 1.71
C LEU A 81 -9.11 9.93 1.15
N VAL A 82 -9.17 10.06 -0.18
CA VAL A 82 -8.79 11.31 -0.86
C VAL A 82 -9.74 12.43 -0.48
N GLY A 83 -9.16 13.58 -0.13
CA GLY A 83 -9.92 14.78 0.21
C GLY A 83 -10.41 14.84 1.65
N ARG A 84 -10.22 13.79 2.44
CA ARG A 84 -10.58 13.79 3.86
C ARG A 84 -9.39 14.18 4.71
N SER A 85 -9.67 14.82 5.85
CA SER A 85 -8.64 15.23 6.80
C SER A 85 -8.56 14.25 7.96
N TYR A 86 -7.36 13.89 8.34
CA TYR A 86 -7.10 12.97 9.45
C TYR A 86 -6.18 13.66 10.46
N ALA A 87 -6.59 13.64 11.72
CA ALA A 87 -5.88 14.36 12.79
C ALA A 87 -4.65 13.61 13.31
N GLY A 88 -4.35 12.44 12.78
CA GLY A 88 -3.22 11.63 13.20
C GLY A 88 -3.66 10.41 14.00
N PRO A 89 -2.72 9.54 14.36
CA PRO A 89 -3.04 8.33 15.09
C PRO A 89 -3.54 8.65 16.50
N ARG A 90 -4.43 7.85 16.97
CA ARG A 90 -4.98 7.93 18.33
C ARG A 90 -4.65 6.66 19.10
#